data_4cf3bfcb81fea7a8ea72afe4dd782ed6
#
_entry.id   4cf3bfcb81fea7a8ea72afe4dd782ed6
#
_cell.length_a   1.000
_cell.length_b   1.000
_cell.length_c   1.000
_cell.angle_alpha   90.00
_cell.angle_beta   90.00
_cell.angle_gamma   90.00
#
_symmetry.space_group_name_H-M   'P 1'
#
loop_
_entity.id
_entity.type
_entity.pdbx_description
1 polymer ?
#
loop_
_entity_poly.entity_id
_entity_poly.type
_entity_poly.pdbx_seq_one_letter_code
_entity_poly.pdbx_strand_id
1 'polypeptide(L)'
;RNKRIYTRSKIFSHKEIAYPFEDQDEGDWMAREFFSGGQMPSHRLLTCFPSRMKIEKDWRVDGTHYEKTSLAWLNKMDKNKAEVLKLFEKTYGKDEAGIWFQRWRIFFMSCEVLFGFKNGSEWGVSHYLFERP
;
A
#
# COMPACT_ATOMS: atom_id res chain seq x y z
N ARG A 1 11.86 -33.79 1.27
CA ARG A 1 10.72 -32.97 1.75
C ARG A 1 10.78 -31.66 1.01
N ASN A 2 9.79 -31.36 0.15
CA ASN A 2 9.69 -30.06 -0.52
C ASN A 2 9.39 -28.99 0.55
N LYS A 3 10.37 -28.15 0.84
CA LYS A 3 10.18 -26.98 1.69
C LYS A 3 9.26 -26.01 0.95
N ARG A 4 8.14 -25.64 1.54
CA ARG A 4 7.25 -24.62 0.94
C ARG A 4 7.79 -23.24 1.26
N ILE A 5 8.08 -22.48 0.23
CA ILE A 5 8.59 -21.10 0.32
C ILE A 5 7.43 -20.15 0.06
N TYR A 6 7.29 -19.14 0.90
CA TYR A 6 6.27 -18.08 0.77
C TYR A 6 6.94 -16.73 0.72
N THR A 7 6.55 -15.91 -0.25
CA THR A 7 7.00 -14.52 -0.36
C THR A 7 5.86 -13.59 0.06
N ARG A 8 6.18 -12.61 0.87
CA ARG A 8 5.26 -11.54 1.29
C ARG A 8 5.88 -10.19 1.02
N SER A 9 5.09 -9.27 0.46
CA SER A 9 5.45 -7.88 0.28
C SER A 9 4.55 -7.01 1.15
N LYS A 10 5.13 -6.02 1.83
CA LYS A 10 4.38 -5.04 2.61
C LYS A 10 4.97 -3.66 2.45
N ILE A 11 4.11 -2.65 2.40
CA ILE A 11 4.48 -1.26 2.55
C ILE A 11 4.87 -1.02 4.01
N PHE A 12 5.90 -0.25 4.26
CA PHE A 12 6.39 0.04 5.59
C PHE A 12 6.83 1.51 5.76
N SER A 13 6.86 1.97 7.00
CA SER A 13 7.54 3.18 7.44
C SER A 13 8.97 2.85 7.92
N HIS A 14 9.90 3.82 7.80
CA HIS A 14 11.23 3.71 8.41
C HIS A 14 11.17 3.73 9.95
N LYS A 15 10.11 4.27 10.53
CA LYS A 15 9.92 4.35 11.98
C LYS A 15 9.46 3.01 12.57
N GLU A 16 10.04 2.64 13.69
CA GLU A 16 9.67 1.42 14.44
C GLU A 16 8.72 1.74 15.60
N ILE A 17 7.73 2.59 15.34
CA ILE A 17 6.68 2.96 16.29
C ILE A 17 5.30 2.54 15.74
N ALA A 18 4.31 2.46 16.60
CA ALA A 18 2.93 2.32 16.19
C ALA A 18 2.51 3.53 15.34
N TYR A 19 1.95 3.27 14.17
CA TYR A 19 1.45 4.29 13.25
C TYR A 19 0.04 3.89 12.78
N PRO A 20 -0.96 4.06 13.67
CA PRO A 20 -2.35 3.78 13.30
C PRO A 20 -2.82 4.82 12.27
N PHE A 21 -3.72 4.40 11.39
CA PHE A 21 -4.47 5.31 10.53
C PHE A 21 -5.71 5.76 11.30
N GLU A 22 -5.65 6.97 11.84
CA GLU A 22 -6.72 7.57 12.62
C GLU A 22 -7.49 8.56 11.75
N ASP A 23 -8.79 8.67 11.97
CA ASP A 23 -9.67 9.68 11.36
C ASP A 23 -10.06 10.68 12.45
N GLN A 24 -9.21 11.65 12.71
CA GLN A 24 -9.38 12.65 13.76
C GLN A 24 -9.79 14.02 13.21
N ASP A 25 -9.41 14.33 11.97
CA ASP A 25 -9.70 15.61 11.34
C ASP A 25 -9.95 15.48 9.82
N GLU A 26 -10.25 16.61 9.17
CA GLU A 26 -10.52 16.64 7.73
C GLU A 26 -9.31 16.23 6.88
N GLY A 27 -8.09 16.37 7.41
CA GLY A 27 -6.84 15.98 6.75
C GLY A 27 -6.66 14.47 6.65
N ASP A 28 -7.33 13.69 7.50
CA ASP A 28 -7.19 12.24 7.56
C ASP A 28 -8.03 11.48 6.51
N TRP A 29 -8.25 12.14 5.39
CA TRP A 29 -9.07 11.62 4.28
C TRP A 29 -8.64 10.21 3.83
N MET A 30 -7.34 9.93 3.70
CA MET A 30 -6.86 8.61 3.29
C MET A 30 -7.18 7.53 4.33
N ALA A 31 -7.06 7.85 5.61
CA ALA A 31 -7.42 6.93 6.70
C ALA A 31 -8.91 6.59 6.64
N ARG A 32 -9.75 7.60 6.49
CA ARG A 32 -11.22 7.45 6.44
C ARG A 32 -11.69 6.63 5.24
N GLU A 33 -11.20 6.95 4.03
CA GLU A 33 -11.74 6.39 2.79
C GLU A 33 -11.10 5.06 2.36
N PHE A 34 -9.83 4.81 2.75
CA PHE A 34 -9.06 3.68 2.24
C PHE A 34 -8.45 2.77 3.32
N PHE A 35 -8.19 3.27 4.52
CA PHE A 35 -7.42 2.55 5.53
C PHE A 35 -8.07 2.50 6.90
N SER A 36 -9.39 2.62 6.97
CA SER A 36 -10.15 2.62 8.23
C SER A 36 -9.73 1.46 9.16
N GLY A 37 -9.23 1.80 10.35
CA GLY A 37 -8.79 0.83 11.35
C GLY A 37 -7.48 0.12 11.02
N GLY A 38 -6.74 0.56 9.99
CA GLY A 38 -5.43 0.01 9.64
C GLY A 38 -4.27 0.68 10.36
N GLN A 39 -3.07 0.19 10.10
CA GLN A 39 -1.83 0.81 10.55
C GLN A 39 -0.71 0.62 9.54
N MET A 40 0.24 1.54 9.52
CA MET A 40 1.47 1.40 8.76
C MET A 40 2.46 0.54 9.56
N PRO A 41 2.85 -0.64 9.07
CA PRO A 41 3.81 -1.48 9.77
C PRO A 41 5.24 -0.93 9.62
N SER A 42 6.10 -1.21 10.60
CA SER A 42 7.55 -1.08 10.40
C SER A 42 8.12 -2.25 9.61
N HIS A 43 9.31 -2.08 9.04
CA HIS A 43 10.02 -3.17 8.36
C HIS A 43 10.22 -4.38 9.29
N ARG A 44 10.55 -4.15 10.56
CA ARG A 44 10.82 -5.22 11.53
C ARG A 44 9.58 -5.85 12.15
N LEU A 45 8.40 -5.30 11.90
CA LEU A 45 7.18 -5.77 12.58
C LEU A 45 6.99 -7.30 12.45
N LEU A 46 7.12 -7.85 11.24
CA LEU A 46 6.93 -9.29 11.03
C LEU A 46 8.03 -10.15 11.64
N THR A 47 9.20 -9.60 11.94
CA THR A 47 10.30 -10.32 12.58
C THR A 47 10.14 -10.42 14.10
N CYS A 48 9.25 -9.60 14.69
CA CYS A 48 9.04 -9.54 16.13
C CYS A 48 8.06 -10.60 16.66
N PHE A 49 7.31 -11.26 15.78
CA PHE A 49 6.31 -12.23 16.20
C PHE A 49 6.81 -13.67 16.04
N PRO A 50 6.72 -14.51 17.11
CA PRO A 50 6.97 -15.92 16.97
C PRO A 50 5.97 -16.52 15.98
N SER A 51 6.47 -17.22 14.99
CA SER A 51 5.68 -17.79 13.91
C SER A 51 6.07 -19.26 13.70
N ARG A 52 5.11 -20.06 13.18
CA ARG A 52 5.41 -21.39 12.66
C ARG A 52 6.24 -21.35 11.36
N MET A 53 6.50 -20.15 10.84
CA MET A 53 7.33 -19.93 9.66
C MET A 53 8.61 -19.22 10.08
N LYS A 54 9.73 -19.68 9.57
CA LYS A 54 11.02 -19.04 9.76
C LYS A 54 11.25 -18.03 8.64
N ILE A 55 11.74 -16.84 8.98
CA ILE A 55 12.20 -15.88 7.98
C ILE A 55 13.57 -16.32 7.50
N GLU A 56 13.67 -16.69 6.24
CA GLU A 56 14.92 -17.06 5.56
C GLU A 56 15.69 -15.82 5.11
N LYS A 57 14.94 -14.82 4.61
CA LYS A 57 15.50 -13.58 4.10
C LYS A 57 14.45 -12.48 4.16
N ASP A 58 14.90 -11.29 4.44
CA ASP A 58 14.12 -10.07 4.27
C ASP A 58 14.98 -9.01 3.56
N TRP A 59 14.33 -8.10 2.85
CA TRP A 59 14.99 -6.97 2.21
C TRP A 59 14.04 -5.81 2.00
N ARG A 60 14.60 -4.62 1.92
CA ARG A 60 13.89 -3.37 1.68
C ARG A 60 14.04 -2.96 0.22
N VAL A 61 12.96 -2.46 -0.33
CA VAL A 61 12.92 -1.76 -1.62
C VAL A 61 12.54 -0.32 -1.31
N ASP A 62 13.35 0.63 -1.74
CA ASP A 62 13.08 2.04 -1.49
C ASP A 62 11.77 2.51 -2.14
N GLY A 63 11.24 3.63 -1.63
CA GLY A 63 9.94 4.13 -2.02
C GLY A 63 9.84 4.54 -3.49
N THR A 64 10.95 4.89 -4.15
CA THR A 64 10.93 5.34 -5.56
C THR A 64 10.39 4.28 -6.51
N HIS A 65 10.51 3.00 -6.17
CA HIS A 65 9.89 1.91 -6.92
C HIS A 65 8.36 1.95 -6.83
N TYR A 66 7.83 2.26 -5.63
CA TYR A 66 6.38 2.34 -5.43
C TYR A 66 5.81 3.67 -5.94
N GLU A 67 6.57 4.77 -5.85
CA GLU A 67 6.29 6.03 -6.53
C GLU A 67 6.00 5.79 -8.03
N LYS A 68 6.95 5.18 -8.74
CA LYS A 68 6.80 4.86 -10.17
C LYS A 68 5.64 3.92 -10.45
N THR A 69 5.40 2.96 -9.56
CA THR A 69 4.28 2.03 -9.67
C THR A 69 2.94 2.75 -9.51
N SER A 70 2.82 3.64 -8.55
CA SER A 70 1.62 4.45 -8.30
C SER A 70 1.31 5.35 -9.49
N LEU A 71 2.32 6.01 -10.04
CA LEU A 71 2.20 6.80 -11.26
C LEU A 71 1.75 5.95 -12.47
N ALA A 72 2.32 4.76 -12.62
CA ALA A 72 1.92 3.84 -13.69
C ALA A 72 0.46 3.38 -13.56
N TRP A 73 -0.01 3.12 -12.33
CA TRP A 73 -1.41 2.77 -12.06
C TRP A 73 -2.34 3.94 -12.35
N LEU A 74 -1.99 5.16 -11.94
CA LEU A 74 -2.75 6.37 -12.24
C LEU A 74 -2.91 6.55 -13.75
N ASN A 75 -1.81 6.51 -14.49
CA ASN A 75 -1.81 6.65 -15.94
C ASN A 75 -2.65 5.55 -16.63
N LYS A 76 -2.56 4.31 -16.16
CA LYS A 76 -3.37 3.19 -16.67
C LYS A 76 -4.85 3.39 -16.38
N MET A 77 -5.20 3.85 -15.18
CA MET A 77 -6.56 4.16 -14.79
C MET A 77 -7.15 5.28 -15.65
N ASP A 78 -6.41 6.36 -15.86
CA ASP A 78 -6.84 7.49 -16.70
C ASP A 78 -7.04 7.09 -18.17
N LYS A 79 -6.12 6.27 -18.71
CA LYS A 79 -6.21 5.75 -20.06
C LYS A 79 -7.44 4.85 -20.28
N ASN A 80 -7.85 4.11 -19.25
CA ASN A 80 -8.99 3.19 -19.31
C ASN A 80 -10.23 3.74 -18.57
N LYS A 81 -10.37 5.06 -18.49
CA LYS A 81 -11.42 5.74 -17.72
C LYS A 81 -12.82 5.17 -17.94
N ALA A 82 -13.21 4.94 -19.20
CA ALA A 82 -14.56 4.46 -19.53
C ALA A 82 -14.85 3.06 -18.94
N GLU A 83 -13.86 2.16 -18.97
CA GLU A 83 -13.99 0.82 -18.41
C GLU A 83 -14.01 0.85 -16.87
N VAL A 84 -13.14 1.68 -16.28
CA VAL A 84 -13.08 1.86 -14.83
C VAL A 84 -14.39 2.46 -14.30
N LEU A 85 -14.96 3.45 -14.97
CA LEU A 85 -16.25 4.02 -14.59
C LEU A 85 -17.38 2.97 -14.62
N LYS A 86 -17.46 2.13 -15.65
CA LYS A 86 -18.43 1.02 -15.71
C LYS A 86 -18.26 0.02 -14.55
N LEU A 87 -17.01 -0.24 -14.14
CA LEU A 87 -16.72 -1.08 -12.98
C LEU A 87 -17.18 -0.40 -11.70
N PHE A 88 -16.90 0.89 -11.54
CA PHE A 88 -17.29 1.67 -10.37
C PHE A 88 -18.80 1.88 -10.25
N GLU A 89 -19.53 2.02 -11.37
CA GLU A 89 -20.99 2.01 -11.36
C GLU A 89 -21.57 0.73 -10.75
N LYS A 90 -20.94 -0.41 -11.02
CA LYS A 90 -21.35 -1.70 -10.42
C LYS A 90 -20.98 -1.82 -8.94
N THR A 91 -19.87 -1.19 -8.52
CA THR A 91 -19.31 -1.33 -7.17
C THR A 91 -19.89 -0.30 -6.21
N TYR A 92 -19.98 0.95 -6.65
CA TYR A 92 -20.32 2.11 -5.81
C TYR A 92 -21.70 2.73 -6.18
N GLY A 93 -22.28 2.34 -7.30
CA GLY A 93 -23.47 2.96 -7.85
C GLY A 93 -23.18 4.05 -8.88
N LYS A 94 -24.16 4.34 -9.74
CA LYS A 94 -24.02 5.29 -10.86
C LYS A 94 -23.67 6.70 -10.40
N ASP A 95 -24.30 7.16 -9.33
CA ASP A 95 -24.14 8.53 -8.82
C ASP A 95 -22.77 8.74 -8.16
N GLU A 96 -22.20 7.70 -7.58
CA GLU A 96 -20.93 7.73 -6.86
C GLU A 96 -19.71 7.38 -7.74
N ALA A 97 -19.89 6.72 -8.86
CA ALA A 97 -18.81 6.22 -9.71
C ALA A 97 -17.79 7.29 -10.12
N GLY A 98 -18.27 8.50 -10.47
CA GLY A 98 -17.42 9.64 -10.83
C GLY A 98 -16.62 10.16 -9.66
N ILE A 99 -17.23 10.21 -8.48
CA ILE A 99 -16.58 10.64 -7.23
C ILE A 99 -15.48 9.65 -6.86
N TRP A 100 -15.77 8.35 -6.86
CA TRP A 100 -14.79 7.30 -6.57
C TRP A 100 -13.67 7.24 -7.60
N PHE A 101 -13.93 7.55 -8.88
CA PHE A 101 -12.88 7.69 -9.87
C PHE A 101 -11.87 8.78 -9.47
N GLN A 102 -12.32 9.96 -9.01
CA GLN A 102 -11.44 11.01 -8.53
C GLN A 102 -10.76 10.64 -7.21
N ARG A 103 -11.46 9.99 -6.27
CA ARG A 103 -10.87 9.51 -5.02
C ARG A 103 -9.69 8.57 -5.27
N TRP A 104 -9.81 7.62 -6.17
CA TRP A 104 -8.73 6.72 -6.56
C TRP A 104 -7.56 7.43 -7.25
N ARG A 105 -7.84 8.44 -8.06
CA ARG A 105 -6.79 9.28 -8.65
C ARG A 105 -5.99 10.02 -7.57
N ILE A 106 -6.67 10.67 -6.63
CA ILE A 106 -6.05 11.37 -5.50
C ILE A 106 -5.23 10.37 -4.66
N PHE A 107 -5.76 9.18 -4.42
CA PHE A 107 -5.04 8.12 -3.71
C PHE A 107 -3.71 7.77 -4.39
N PHE A 108 -3.70 7.51 -5.69
CA PHE A 108 -2.47 7.19 -6.41
C PHE A 108 -1.49 8.36 -6.45
N MET A 109 -1.95 9.60 -6.63
CA MET A 109 -1.11 10.80 -6.55
C MET A 109 -0.51 10.97 -5.16
N SER A 110 -1.28 10.75 -4.11
CA SER A 110 -0.80 10.82 -2.73
C SER A 110 0.27 9.74 -2.46
N CYS A 111 0.06 8.53 -2.94
CA CYS A 111 1.06 7.46 -2.84
C CYS A 111 2.34 7.81 -3.62
N GLU A 112 2.23 8.37 -4.83
CA GLU A 112 3.38 8.82 -5.61
C GLU A 112 4.23 9.81 -4.82
N VAL A 113 3.62 10.89 -4.33
CA VAL A 113 4.32 11.93 -3.54
C VAL A 113 4.91 11.36 -2.26
N LEU A 114 4.13 10.56 -1.52
CA LEU A 114 4.54 9.99 -0.24
C LEU A 114 5.77 9.08 -0.41
N PHE A 115 5.71 8.15 -1.35
CA PHE A 115 6.79 7.18 -1.55
C PHE A 115 8.01 7.76 -2.26
N GLY A 116 7.86 8.85 -3.04
CA GLY A 116 8.99 9.60 -3.62
C GLY A 116 9.70 10.52 -2.63
N PHE A 117 9.08 10.83 -1.49
CA PHE A 117 9.63 11.76 -0.52
C PHE A 117 11.02 11.35 -0.05
N LYS A 118 11.96 12.32 0.02
CA LYS A 118 13.37 12.10 0.34
C LYS A 118 14.01 10.95 -0.46
N ASN A 119 13.73 10.88 -1.76
CA ASN A 119 14.22 9.84 -2.65
C ASN A 119 13.88 8.42 -2.15
N GLY A 120 12.66 8.24 -1.62
CA GLY A 120 12.15 6.96 -1.19
C GLY A 120 12.73 6.40 0.11
N SER A 121 13.43 7.21 0.89
CA SER A 121 14.06 6.75 2.14
C SER A 121 13.10 6.64 3.32
N GLU A 122 11.99 7.40 3.30
CA GLU A 122 11.03 7.45 4.42
C GLU A 122 10.05 6.27 4.38
N TRP A 123 9.50 6.00 3.19
CA TRP A 123 8.49 4.97 2.96
C TRP A 123 9.01 3.99 1.93
N GLY A 124 8.66 2.73 2.05
CA GLY A 124 9.16 1.72 1.13
C GLY A 124 8.38 0.43 1.18
N VAL A 125 8.91 -0.58 0.51
CA VAL A 125 8.32 -1.91 0.44
C VAL A 125 9.28 -2.92 1.06
N SER A 126 8.76 -3.74 1.99
CA SER A 126 9.50 -4.85 2.58
C SER A 126 9.10 -6.15 1.91
N HIS A 127 10.09 -6.95 1.56
CA HIS A 127 9.88 -8.32 1.12
C HIS A 127 10.43 -9.28 2.16
N TYR A 128 9.71 -10.37 2.37
CA TYR A 128 10.09 -11.42 3.31
C TYR A 128 9.93 -12.77 2.63
N LEU A 129 10.96 -13.58 2.75
CA LEU A 129 10.96 -14.96 2.33
C LEU A 129 10.81 -15.84 3.56
N PHE A 130 9.74 -16.62 3.60
CA PHE A 130 9.45 -17.51 4.73
C PHE A 130 9.63 -18.97 4.33
N GLU A 131 10.21 -19.74 5.22
CA GLU A 131 10.27 -21.19 5.16
C GLU A 131 9.32 -21.80 6.20
N ARG A 132 8.58 -22.82 5.79
CA ARG A 132 7.81 -23.65 6.71
C ARG A 132 8.67 -24.83 7.16
N PRO A 133 8.83 -25.05 8.47
CA PRO A 133 9.55 -26.20 8.99
C PRO A 133 8.91 -27.55 8.64
#